data_a7bb332915db02aa569c8e0d93068a69
#
_entry.id   a7bb332915db02aa569c8e0d93068a69
#
_cell.length_a   1.000
_cell.length_b   1.000
_cell.length_c   1.000
_cell.angle_alpha   90.00
_cell.angle_beta   90.00
_cell.angle_gamma   90.00
#
_symmetry.space_group_name_H-M   'P 1'
#
loop_
_entity.id
_entity.type
_entity.pdbx_description
1 polymer ?
#
loop_
_entity_poly.entity_id
_entity_poly.type
_entity_poly.pdbx_seq_one_letter_code
_entity_poly.pdbx_strand_id
1 'polypeptide(L)'
;MNILKKLLWFVAAACVLFGCADDRMIYKPGSGSGNSGNGGGGEQPSGPGDYSKLTAANHPRIIMTEDDVMAIKTKLTAGTDANLKKLHECIMAYADKALTAKDLVYEVKGKRLLDVSTEAANRIISCSYAYRLTGEDKYLEKAEKDMQTVCAFKDWNSASHFLDWAEMAHGVGIGYDWLYDRLGDATKKSAEKAIQDYAFYCALNGKWNLNFYTSATNWNQVCNGGLVVAALAVYETCQDDARSIIDKAI
;
A
#
# COMPACT_ATOMS: atom_id res chain seq x y z
N MET A 1 3.88 4.82 -18.31
CA MET A 1 5.04 4.65 -17.37
C MET A 1 5.62 3.27 -17.59
N ASN A 2 6.95 3.10 -17.70
CA ASN A 2 7.57 1.79 -17.99
C ASN A 2 7.30 0.82 -16.82
N ILE A 3 6.97 -0.45 -17.14
CA ILE A 3 6.71 -1.54 -16.17
C ILE A 3 7.84 -1.67 -15.15
N LEU A 4 9.09 -1.53 -15.59
CA LEU A 4 10.25 -1.54 -14.70
C LEU A 4 10.19 -0.40 -13.67
N LYS A 5 9.70 0.81 -14.05
CA LYS A 5 9.52 1.92 -13.11
C LYS A 5 8.36 1.68 -12.13
N LYS A 6 7.28 1.01 -12.56
CA LYS A 6 6.18 0.61 -11.66
C LYS A 6 6.66 -0.41 -10.62
N LEU A 7 7.41 -1.44 -11.08
CA LEU A 7 7.99 -2.47 -10.20
C LEU A 7 9.10 -1.93 -9.29
N LEU A 8 9.95 -1.03 -9.80
CA LEU A 8 10.96 -0.34 -8.98
C LEU A 8 10.32 0.57 -7.94
N TRP A 9 9.19 1.20 -8.26
CA TRP A 9 8.41 1.98 -7.30
C TRP A 9 7.78 1.08 -6.23
N PHE A 10 7.30 -0.09 -6.63
CA PHE A 10 6.79 -1.12 -5.73
C PHE A 10 7.90 -1.67 -4.81
N VAL A 11 9.11 -1.93 -5.35
CA VAL A 11 10.27 -2.35 -4.55
C VAL A 11 10.82 -1.21 -3.72
N ALA A 12 10.82 0.02 -4.21
CA ALA A 12 11.21 1.18 -3.41
C ALA A 12 10.20 1.42 -2.26
N ALA A 13 8.91 1.22 -2.49
CA ALA A 13 7.91 1.21 -1.42
C ALA A 13 8.16 0.04 -0.45
N ALA A 14 8.43 -1.16 -0.96
CA ALA A 14 8.79 -2.31 -0.13
C ALA A 14 10.16 -2.13 0.56
N CYS A 15 11.17 -1.54 -0.10
CA CYS A 15 12.47 -1.25 0.50
C CYS A 15 12.41 -0.13 1.54
N VAL A 16 11.53 0.86 1.38
CA VAL A 16 11.21 1.84 2.43
C VAL A 16 10.58 1.14 3.63
N LEU A 17 9.80 0.07 3.40
CA LEU A 17 9.25 -0.78 4.45
C LEU A 17 10.34 -1.60 5.18
N PHE A 18 11.39 -2.04 4.47
CA PHE A 18 12.49 -2.83 5.06
C PHE A 18 13.61 -1.99 5.71
N GLY A 19 13.72 -0.70 5.42
CA GLY A 19 14.87 0.13 5.78
C GLY A 19 14.69 1.10 6.94
N CYS A 20 13.49 1.33 7.43
CA CYS A 20 13.21 2.38 8.41
C CYS A 20 12.98 1.88 9.85
N ALA A 21 13.82 0.97 10.32
CA ALA A 21 13.86 0.62 11.75
C ALA A 21 14.68 1.61 12.61
N ASP A 22 15.31 2.61 12.03
CA ASP A 22 16.18 3.55 12.75
C ASP A 22 15.67 5.00 12.65
N ASP A 23 14.99 5.44 13.69
CA ASP A 23 14.48 6.83 13.87
C ASP A 23 15.61 7.88 14.00
N ARG A 24 16.89 7.53 13.72
CA ARG A 24 18.06 8.38 13.94
C ARG A 24 18.60 9.13 12.73
N MET A 25 17.92 9.13 11.60
CA MET A 25 18.30 10.04 10.52
C MET A 25 17.70 11.43 10.72
N ILE A 26 18.32 12.22 11.62
CA ILE A 26 18.08 13.65 11.70
C ILE A 26 18.76 14.30 10.49
N TYR A 27 17.98 14.60 9.45
CA TYR A 27 18.41 15.52 8.40
C TYR A 27 18.58 16.91 9.03
N LYS A 28 19.81 17.38 9.16
CA LYS A 28 20.11 18.79 9.43
C LYS A 28 20.05 19.55 8.11
N PRO A 29 19.12 20.50 7.92
CA PRO A 29 19.17 21.36 6.76
C PRO A 29 20.47 22.19 6.82
N GLY A 30 21.32 22.03 5.83
CA GLY A 30 22.44 22.92 5.62
C GLY A 30 21.91 24.33 5.33
N SER A 31 22.44 25.32 6.05
CA SER A 31 22.22 26.73 5.80
C SER A 31 22.83 27.11 4.44
N GLY A 32 22.05 27.05 3.39
CA GLY A 32 22.36 27.52 2.04
C GLY A 32 21.60 28.77 1.76
N SER A 33 22.30 29.88 1.77
CA SER A 33 21.88 31.23 1.37
C SER A 33 21.34 31.26 -0.06
N GLY A 34 20.26 32.00 -0.23
CA GLY A 34 19.45 32.33 -1.34
C GLY A 34 20.01 32.28 -2.76
N ASN A 35 19.14 31.97 -3.70
CA ASN A 35 18.97 32.83 -4.88
C ASN A 35 17.54 32.69 -5.41
N SER A 36 16.88 33.83 -5.59
CA SER A 36 15.60 33.98 -6.25
C SER A 36 15.76 33.65 -7.73
N GLY A 37 15.16 32.56 -8.16
CA GLY A 37 15.02 32.20 -9.59
C GLY A 37 13.54 31.98 -9.90
N ASN A 38 13.01 32.93 -10.65
CA ASN A 38 11.66 33.01 -11.18
C ASN A 38 11.31 31.83 -12.10
N GLY A 39 10.07 31.34 -12.04
CA GLY A 39 9.39 30.83 -13.21
C GLY A 39 9.29 29.34 -13.38
N GLY A 40 8.16 28.85 -13.07
CA GLY A 40 7.61 27.57 -13.47
C GLY A 40 6.27 27.40 -12.79
N GLY A 41 5.25 28.11 -13.26
CA GLY A 41 3.88 27.87 -12.87
C GLY A 41 3.49 26.47 -13.34
N GLY A 42 3.67 25.47 -12.49
CA GLY A 42 2.96 24.21 -12.62
C GLY A 42 1.49 24.53 -12.40
N GLU A 43 0.66 24.34 -13.44
CA GLU A 43 -0.79 24.37 -13.30
C GLU A 43 -1.16 23.42 -12.17
N GLN A 44 -1.69 23.94 -11.08
CA GLN A 44 -2.42 23.10 -10.13
C GLN A 44 -3.55 22.43 -10.92
N PRO A 45 -3.76 21.10 -10.75
CA PRO A 45 -4.91 20.45 -11.37
C PRO A 45 -6.18 21.16 -10.88
N SER A 46 -6.78 21.94 -11.74
CA SER A 46 -7.98 22.71 -11.43
C SER A 46 -9.18 21.80 -11.53
N GLY A 47 -9.66 21.29 -10.40
CA GLY A 47 -10.92 20.59 -10.31
C GLY A 47 -10.80 19.20 -9.68
N PRO A 48 -11.92 18.64 -9.20
CA PRO A 48 -11.94 17.27 -8.68
C PRO A 48 -11.52 16.32 -9.80
N GLY A 49 -10.63 15.35 -9.47
CA GLY A 49 -10.19 14.32 -10.40
C GLY A 49 -11.37 13.57 -11.03
N ASP A 50 -11.18 13.08 -12.25
CA ASP A 50 -12.17 12.19 -12.88
C ASP A 50 -12.08 10.79 -12.27
N TYR A 51 -12.97 10.51 -11.32
CA TYR A 51 -13.08 9.23 -10.63
C TYR A 51 -14.09 8.27 -11.28
N SER A 52 -14.64 8.59 -12.45
CA SER A 52 -15.67 7.80 -13.11
C SER A 52 -15.25 6.37 -13.46
N LYS A 53 -13.95 6.13 -13.56
CA LYS A 53 -13.37 4.81 -13.83
C LYS A 53 -13.12 3.97 -12.58
N LEU A 54 -13.32 4.50 -11.39
CA LEU A 54 -13.14 3.76 -10.14
C LEU A 54 -14.41 2.98 -9.79
N THR A 55 -14.66 1.90 -10.51
CA THR A 55 -15.82 1.02 -10.35
C THR A 55 -15.37 -0.41 -10.06
N ALA A 56 -16.26 -1.22 -9.52
CA ALA A 56 -15.99 -2.63 -9.21
C ALA A 56 -15.50 -3.44 -10.44
N ALA A 57 -15.95 -3.08 -11.63
CA ALA A 57 -15.54 -3.75 -12.87
C ALA A 57 -14.11 -3.43 -13.33
N ASN A 58 -13.46 -2.44 -12.70
CA ASN A 58 -12.13 -1.97 -13.12
C ASN A 58 -10.99 -2.44 -12.19
N HIS A 59 -11.24 -3.41 -11.33
CA HIS A 59 -10.17 -4.09 -10.60
C HIS A 59 -9.48 -5.14 -11.47
N PRO A 60 -8.17 -5.36 -11.31
CA PRO A 60 -7.23 -4.57 -10.52
C PRO A 60 -6.81 -3.28 -11.26
N ARG A 61 -6.76 -2.19 -10.56
CA ARG A 61 -6.47 -0.84 -11.10
C ARG A 61 -5.25 -0.16 -10.50
N ILE A 62 -4.73 -0.68 -9.38
CA ILE A 62 -3.65 -0.06 -8.63
C ILE A 62 -2.32 -0.72 -9.01
N ILE A 63 -1.35 0.07 -9.43
CA ILE A 63 0.04 -0.28 -9.69
C ILE A 63 0.22 -1.33 -10.80
N MET A 64 -0.46 -2.48 -10.72
CA MET A 64 -0.26 -3.61 -11.62
C MET A 64 -1.60 -4.13 -12.14
N THR A 65 -1.94 -3.78 -13.37
CA THR A 65 -3.13 -4.23 -14.10
C THR A 65 -2.94 -5.65 -14.68
N GLU A 66 -3.96 -6.22 -15.32
CA GLU A 66 -3.80 -7.50 -16.01
C GLU A 66 -2.82 -7.44 -17.20
N ASP A 67 -2.80 -6.31 -17.92
CA ASP A 67 -1.85 -6.10 -19.01
C ASP A 67 -0.40 -6.06 -18.47
N ASP A 68 -0.19 -5.47 -17.28
CA ASP A 68 1.12 -5.46 -16.63
C ASP A 68 1.54 -6.90 -16.23
N VAL A 69 0.62 -7.72 -15.73
CA VAL A 69 0.89 -9.15 -15.41
C VAL A 69 1.29 -9.92 -16.66
N MET A 70 0.54 -9.77 -17.76
CA MET A 70 0.88 -10.43 -19.03
C MET A 70 2.26 -9.98 -19.55
N ALA A 71 2.56 -8.70 -19.46
CA ALA A 71 3.84 -8.16 -19.89
C ALA A 71 5.00 -8.65 -19.01
N ILE A 72 4.79 -8.79 -17.69
CA ILE A 72 5.77 -9.38 -16.77
C ILE A 72 6.03 -10.85 -17.14
N LYS A 73 4.98 -11.66 -17.30
CA LYS A 73 5.10 -13.08 -17.71
C LYS A 73 5.89 -13.22 -19.00
N THR A 74 5.57 -12.41 -20.00
CA THR A 74 6.27 -12.41 -21.31
C THR A 74 7.75 -12.12 -21.15
N LYS A 75 8.12 -11.08 -20.37
CA LYS A 75 9.53 -10.72 -20.13
C LYS A 75 10.29 -11.76 -19.32
N LEU A 76 9.65 -12.35 -18.32
CA LEU A 76 10.25 -13.43 -17.53
C LEU A 76 10.53 -14.66 -18.40
N THR A 77 9.59 -15.03 -19.26
CA THR A 77 9.76 -16.14 -20.21
C THR A 77 10.88 -15.87 -21.22
N ALA A 78 10.97 -14.64 -21.72
CA ALA A 78 12.03 -14.25 -22.65
C ALA A 78 13.44 -14.20 -21.98
N GLY A 79 13.50 -14.06 -20.66
CA GLY A 79 14.75 -14.07 -19.90
C GLY A 79 15.70 -12.89 -20.17
N THR A 80 15.21 -11.85 -20.86
CA THR A 80 16.06 -10.73 -21.35
C THR A 80 16.27 -9.61 -20.32
N ASP A 81 15.52 -9.60 -19.22
CA ASP A 81 15.59 -8.59 -18.16
C ASP A 81 16.04 -9.21 -16.84
N ALA A 82 17.34 -9.18 -16.59
CA ALA A 82 17.95 -9.77 -15.39
C ALA A 82 17.47 -9.10 -14.09
N ASN A 83 17.16 -7.79 -14.11
CA ASN A 83 16.69 -7.07 -12.94
C ASN A 83 15.24 -7.47 -12.62
N LEU A 84 14.38 -7.57 -13.63
CA LEU A 84 13.02 -8.06 -13.46
C LEU A 84 13.01 -9.50 -12.92
N LYS A 85 13.85 -10.37 -13.47
CA LYS A 85 14.00 -11.76 -13.00
C LYS A 85 14.39 -11.81 -11.52
N LYS A 86 15.43 -11.09 -11.13
CA LYS A 86 15.89 -11.04 -9.73
C LYS A 86 14.79 -10.52 -8.79
N LEU A 87 14.08 -9.47 -9.20
CA LEU A 87 12.97 -8.92 -8.43
C LEU A 87 11.84 -9.93 -8.25
N HIS A 88 11.45 -10.58 -9.34
CA HIS A 88 10.45 -11.66 -9.32
C HIS A 88 10.86 -12.78 -8.35
N GLU A 89 12.11 -13.26 -8.45
CA GLU A 89 12.63 -14.32 -7.57
C GLU A 89 12.59 -13.89 -6.08
N CYS A 90 12.91 -12.65 -5.76
CA CYS A 90 12.82 -12.13 -4.39
C CYS A 90 11.37 -12.11 -3.86
N ILE A 91 10.41 -11.64 -4.68
CA ILE A 91 9.01 -11.59 -4.27
C ILE A 91 8.45 -13.00 -4.09
N MET A 92 8.74 -13.91 -5.03
CA MET A 92 8.32 -15.30 -4.93
C MET A 92 8.89 -16.00 -3.70
N ALA A 93 10.17 -15.82 -3.40
CA ALA A 93 10.79 -16.39 -2.20
C ALA A 93 10.13 -15.87 -0.91
N TYR A 94 9.69 -14.61 -0.90
CA TYR A 94 8.95 -14.05 0.24
C TYR A 94 7.54 -14.65 0.35
N ALA A 95 6.84 -14.80 -0.78
CA ALA A 95 5.53 -15.45 -0.81
C ALA A 95 5.61 -16.91 -0.33
N ASP A 96 6.61 -17.68 -0.79
CA ASP A 96 6.84 -19.06 -0.34
C ASP A 96 7.10 -19.14 1.17
N LYS A 97 7.92 -18.23 1.70
CA LYS A 97 8.15 -18.11 3.15
C LYS A 97 6.86 -17.80 3.92
N ALA A 98 6.00 -16.95 3.36
CA ALA A 98 4.74 -16.58 3.98
C ALA A 98 3.79 -17.78 4.14
N LEU A 99 3.79 -18.76 3.22
CA LEU A 99 2.92 -19.93 3.27
C LEU A 99 3.07 -20.74 4.58
N THR A 100 4.28 -20.80 5.12
CA THR A 100 4.59 -21.55 6.35
C THR A 100 4.76 -20.67 7.58
N ALA A 101 4.57 -19.36 7.43
CA ALA A 101 4.70 -18.43 8.54
C ALA A 101 3.54 -18.59 9.54
N LYS A 102 3.84 -18.36 10.82
CA LYS A 102 2.82 -18.34 11.88
C LYS A 102 1.76 -17.28 11.60
N ASP A 103 0.56 -17.49 12.11
CA ASP A 103 -0.52 -16.51 11.98
C ASP A 103 -0.11 -15.16 12.57
N LEU A 104 -0.61 -14.10 11.94
CA LEU A 104 -0.40 -12.74 12.44
C LEU A 104 -1.17 -12.54 13.73
N VAL A 105 -0.53 -11.92 14.71
CA VAL A 105 -1.10 -11.66 16.04
C VAL A 105 -0.97 -10.16 16.33
N TYR A 106 -2.00 -9.58 16.94
CA TYR A 106 -1.95 -8.19 17.40
C TYR A 106 -0.95 -8.04 18.55
N GLU A 107 0.28 -7.68 18.23
CA GLU A 107 1.37 -7.52 19.19
C GLU A 107 1.98 -6.13 19.08
N VAL A 108 1.78 -5.34 20.15
CA VAL A 108 2.35 -3.98 20.24
C VAL A 108 3.67 -4.04 21.01
N LYS A 109 4.75 -3.59 20.37
CA LYS A 109 6.07 -3.43 21.00
C LYS A 109 6.29 -1.98 21.38
N GLY A 110 6.34 -1.69 22.66
CA GLY A 110 6.32 -0.31 23.15
C GLY A 110 5.00 0.38 22.83
N LYS A 111 5.00 1.28 21.84
CA LYS A 111 3.80 1.96 21.32
C LYS A 111 3.48 1.59 19.87
N ARG A 112 4.18 0.63 19.28
CA ARG A 112 4.17 0.36 17.85
C ARG A 112 3.60 -1.02 17.53
N LEU A 113 2.66 -1.06 16.59
CA LEU A 113 2.20 -2.26 15.92
C LEU A 113 2.98 -2.51 14.60
N LEU A 114 3.97 -1.67 14.30
CA LEU A 114 4.63 -1.57 13.00
C LEU A 114 5.20 -2.89 12.50
N ASP A 115 5.84 -3.68 13.35
CA ASP A 115 6.39 -4.99 12.93
C ASP A 115 5.30 -5.90 12.36
N VAL A 116 4.11 -5.88 12.97
CA VAL A 116 2.96 -6.66 12.52
C VAL A 116 2.38 -6.08 11.24
N SER A 117 2.25 -4.76 11.16
CA SER A 117 1.73 -4.07 9.97
C SER A 117 2.61 -4.29 8.75
N THR A 118 3.92 -4.13 8.91
CA THR A 118 4.91 -4.36 7.84
C THR A 118 4.91 -5.83 7.39
N GLU A 119 4.89 -6.77 8.34
CA GLU A 119 4.85 -8.20 8.00
C GLU A 119 3.55 -8.56 7.29
N ALA A 120 2.40 -8.04 7.73
CA ALA A 120 1.11 -8.25 7.09
C ALA A 120 1.11 -7.71 5.65
N ALA A 121 1.54 -6.46 5.45
CA ALA A 121 1.62 -5.85 4.13
C ALA A 121 2.51 -6.68 3.19
N ASN A 122 3.69 -7.09 3.65
CA ASN A 122 4.62 -7.88 2.86
C ASN A 122 4.04 -9.23 2.45
N ARG A 123 3.36 -9.95 3.37
CA ARG A 123 2.73 -11.25 3.06
C ARG A 123 1.58 -11.10 2.09
N ILE A 124 0.65 -10.20 2.38
CA ILE A 124 -0.52 -9.97 1.54
C ILE A 124 -0.08 -9.61 0.12
N ILE A 125 0.82 -8.64 -0.03
CA ILE A 125 1.28 -8.15 -1.33
C ILE A 125 2.05 -9.24 -2.09
N SER A 126 3.00 -9.94 -1.43
CA SER A 126 3.81 -10.95 -2.09
C SER A 126 2.98 -12.16 -2.51
N CYS A 127 2.03 -12.61 -1.68
CA CYS A 127 1.13 -13.71 -2.02
C CYS A 127 0.15 -13.29 -3.12
N SER A 128 -0.39 -12.06 -3.10
CA SER A 128 -1.23 -11.54 -4.19
C SER A 128 -0.48 -11.49 -5.52
N TYR A 129 0.77 -11.01 -5.51
CA TYR A 129 1.64 -11.04 -6.68
C TYR A 129 1.86 -12.47 -7.17
N ALA A 130 2.25 -13.39 -6.27
CA ALA A 130 2.52 -14.77 -6.61
C ALA A 130 1.29 -15.46 -7.24
N TYR A 131 0.09 -15.28 -6.65
CA TYR A 131 -1.15 -15.77 -7.22
C TYR A 131 -1.39 -15.24 -8.63
N ARG A 132 -1.27 -13.94 -8.86
CA ARG A 132 -1.50 -13.32 -10.17
C ARG A 132 -0.50 -13.80 -11.23
N LEU A 133 0.73 -14.09 -10.84
CA LEU A 133 1.75 -14.61 -11.77
C LEU A 133 1.61 -16.10 -12.04
N THR A 134 1.24 -16.91 -11.04
CA THR A 134 1.24 -18.39 -11.15
C THR A 134 -0.15 -18.99 -11.31
N GLY A 135 -1.19 -18.37 -10.73
CA GLY A 135 -2.52 -18.93 -10.60
C GLY A 135 -2.66 -19.99 -9.52
N GLU A 136 -1.64 -20.19 -8.65
CA GLU A 136 -1.66 -21.21 -7.61
C GLU A 136 -2.46 -20.74 -6.39
N ASP A 137 -3.58 -21.41 -6.12
CA ASP A 137 -4.55 -21.03 -5.07
C ASP A 137 -3.94 -20.93 -3.66
N LYS A 138 -2.89 -21.66 -3.36
CA LYS A 138 -2.19 -21.57 -2.06
C LYS A 138 -1.77 -20.14 -1.69
N TYR A 139 -1.41 -19.32 -2.69
CA TYR A 139 -1.05 -17.91 -2.47
C TYR A 139 -2.28 -17.03 -2.25
N LEU A 140 -3.36 -17.29 -3.00
CA LEU A 140 -4.65 -16.62 -2.78
C LEU A 140 -5.17 -16.88 -1.37
N GLU A 141 -5.24 -18.16 -0.98
CA GLU A 141 -5.70 -18.59 0.35
C GLU A 141 -4.89 -17.95 1.48
N LYS A 142 -3.57 -17.86 1.29
CA LYS A 142 -2.68 -17.23 2.28
C LYS A 142 -2.90 -15.71 2.37
N ALA A 143 -3.00 -15.03 1.24
CA ALA A 143 -3.26 -13.59 1.22
C ALA A 143 -4.62 -13.27 1.86
N GLU A 144 -5.67 -14.01 1.47
CA GLU A 144 -7.02 -13.83 2.02
C GLU A 144 -7.07 -14.11 3.52
N LYS A 145 -6.42 -15.18 4.00
CA LYS A 145 -6.32 -15.49 5.42
C LYS A 145 -5.64 -14.37 6.21
N ASP A 146 -4.51 -13.86 5.71
CA ASP A 146 -3.78 -12.78 6.38
C ASP A 146 -4.60 -11.47 6.38
N MET A 147 -5.32 -11.15 5.28
CA MET A 147 -6.26 -10.03 5.23
C MET A 147 -7.37 -10.18 6.27
N GLN A 148 -8.04 -11.33 6.32
CA GLN A 148 -9.10 -11.61 7.31
C GLN A 148 -8.57 -11.45 8.73
N THR A 149 -7.37 -11.95 9.00
CA THR A 149 -6.73 -11.87 10.32
C THR A 149 -6.52 -10.43 10.76
N VAL A 150 -5.91 -9.59 9.91
CA VAL A 150 -5.60 -8.20 10.30
C VAL A 150 -6.82 -7.29 10.29
N CYS A 151 -7.81 -7.57 9.45
CA CYS A 151 -9.09 -6.85 9.45
C CYS A 151 -9.95 -7.20 10.68
N ALA A 152 -9.72 -8.36 11.31
CA ALA A 152 -10.37 -8.76 12.55
C ALA A 152 -9.66 -8.22 13.82
N PHE A 153 -8.54 -7.53 13.69
CA PHE A 153 -7.91 -6.87 14.84
C PHE A 153 -8.86 -5.82 15.43
N LYS A 154 -8.68 -5.51 16.72
CA LYS A 154 -9.51 -4.49 17.40
C LYS A 154 -9.35 -3.07 16.83
N ASP A 155 -8.21 -2.80 16.24
CA ASP A 155 -7.80 -1.59 15.54
C ASP A 155 -6.47 -1.84 14.80
N TRP A 156 -5.93 -0.80 14.12
CA TRP A 156 -4.58 -0.85 13.54
C TRP A 156 -3.61 0.09 14.28
N ASN A 157 -3.80 0.24 15.59
CA ASN A 157 -3.01 1.12 16.46
C ASN A 157 -3.12 2.60 16.08
N SER A 158 -4.22 2.99 15.50
CA SER A 158 -4.45 4.30 14.88
C SER A 158 -4.32 5.46 15.87
N ALA A 159 -4.69 5.25 17.13
CA ALA A 159 -4.60 6.25 18.16
C ALA A 159 -3.18 6.50 18.69
N SER A 160 -2.23 5.62 18.34
CA SER A 160 -0.86 5.65 18.89
C SER A 160 0.18 6.02 17.85
N HIS A 161 0.06 5.49 16.62
CA HIS A 161 1.12 5.67 15.62
C HIS A 161 0.62 5.58 14.17
N PHE A 162 0.89 6.63 13.38
CA PHE A 162 0.38 6.75 12.01
C PHE A 162 0.97 5.76 11.02
N LEU A 163 2.25 5.42 11.12
CA LEU A 163 2.86 4.44 10.20
C LEU A 163 2.22 3.06 10.33
N ASP A 164 1.79 2.68 11.52
CA ASP A 164 1.25 1.34 11.79
C ASP A 164 -0.01 1.08 10.96
N TRP A 165 -0.99 1.98 11.02
CA TRP A 165 -2.21 1.82 10.25
C TRP A 165 -2.04 2.15 8.75
N ALA A 166 -1.10 3.04 8.41
CA ALA A 166 -0.85 3.39 7.02
C ALA A 166 -0.26 2.21 6.23
N GLU A 167 0.70 1.49 6.80
CA GLU A 167 1.24 0.29 6.20
C GLU A 167 0.21 -0.84 6.13
N MET A 168 -0.62 -0.98 7.17
CA MET A 168 -1.70 -1.94 7.15
C MET A 168 -2.72 -1.62 6.04
N ALA A 169 -3.13 -0.36 5.93
CA ALA A 169 -4.04 0.10 4.88
C ALA A 169 -3.46 -0.11 3.48
N HIS A 170 -2.15 0.12 3.30
CA HIS A 170 -1.45 -0.16 2.05
C HIS A 170 -1.52 -1.64 1.68
N GLY A 171 -1.13 -2.53 2.62
CA GLY A 171 -1.11 -3.97 2.36
C GLY A 171 -2.50 -4.53 2.07
N VAL A 172 -3.50 -4.18 2.88
CA VAL A 172 -4.88 -4.61 2.70
C VAL A 172 -5.48 -4.03 1.41
N GLY A 173 -5.20 -2.74 1.09
CA GLY A 173 -5.67 -2.10 -0.12
C GLY A 173 -5.12 -2.75 -1.40
N ILE A 174 -3.83 -3.08 -1.45
CA ILE A 174 -3.25 -3.81 -2.59
C ILE A 174 -3.85 -5.22 -2.70
N GLY A 175 -3.96 -5.95 -1.59
CA GLY A 175 -4.56 -7.29 -1.58
C GLY A 175 -6.01 -7.28 -2.06
N TYR A 176 -6.79 -6.30 -1.58
CA TYR A 176 -8.18 -6.09 -1.99
C TYR A 176 -8.30 -5.84 -3.50
N ASP A 177 -7.50 -4.90 -4.05
CA ASP A 177 -7.54 -4.54 -5.46
C ASP A 177 -7.06 -5.68 -6.38
N TRP A 178 -5.93 -6.29 -6.03
CA TRP A 178 -5.30 -7.31 -6.88
C TRP A 178 -6.02 -8.65 -6.90
N LEU A 179 -6.77 -8.95 -5.85
CA LEU A 179 -7.50 -10.21 -5.70
C LEU A 179 -9.03 -10.02 -5.76
N TYR A 180 -9.52 -8.83 -6.13
CA TYR A 180 -10.92 -8.42 -6.01
C TYR A 180 -11.91 -9.47 -6.52
N ASP A 181 -11.71 -10.01 -7.73
CA ASP A 181 -12.59 -10.99 -8.36
C ASP A 181 -12.51 -12.40 -7.72
N ARG A 182 -11.54 -12.61 -6.85
CA ARG A 182 -11.28 -13.91 -6.22
C ARG A 182 -11.57 -13.92 -4.72
N LEU A 183 -11.61 -12.75 -4.09
CA LEU A 183 -11.93 -12.63 -2.66
C LEU A 183 -13.40 -12.95 -2.41
N GLY A 184 -13.66 -13.67 -1.32
CA GLY A 184 -15.01 -13.87 -0.81
C GLY A 184 -15.66 -12.55 -0.36
N ASP A 185 -16.99 -12.43 -0.48
CA ASP A 185 -17.72 -11.22 -0.08
C ASP A 185 -17.52 -10.83 1.39
N ALA A 186 -17.36 -11.82 2.27
CA ALA A 186 -17.08 -11.58 3.68
C ALA A 186 -15.72 -10.90 3.88
N THR A 187 -14.70 -11.32 3.13
CA THR A 187 -13.36 -10.74 3.17
C THR A 187 -13.38 -9.32 2.62
N LYS A 188 -14.06 -9.09 1.48
CA LYS A 188 -14.22 -7.74 0.92
C LYS A 188 -14.85 -6.78 1.92
N LYS A 189 -15.99 -7.15 2.49
CA LYS A 189 -16.71 -6.33 3.51
C LYS A 189 -15.85 -6.07 4.76
N SER A 190 -15.08 -7.06 5.21
CA SER A 190 -14.18 -6.91 6.34
C SER A 190 -13.04 -5.92 6.05
N ALA A 191 -12.44 -6.01 4.86
CA ALA A 191 -11.39 -5.09 4.42
C ALA A 191 -11.92 -3.66 4.26
N GLU A 192 -13.06 -3.48 3.58
CA GLU A 192 -13.73 -2.18 3.43
C GLU A 192 -13.99 -1.52 4.79
N LYS A 193 -14.58 -2.29 5.73
CA LYS A 193 -14.86 -1.80 7.07
C LYS A 193 -13.60 -1.44 7.83
N ALA A 194 -12.58 -2.29 7.81
CA ALA A 194 -11.33 -2.04 8.52
C ALA A 194 -10.60 -0.80 7.98
N ILE A 195 -10.56 -0.62 6.65
CA ILE A 195 -9.99 0.57 6.02
C ILE A 195 -10.74 1.83 6.47
N GLN A 196 -12.08 1.81 6.44
CA GLN A 196 -12.89 2.96 6.85
C GLN A 196 -12.72 3.28 8.34
N ASP A 197 -12.85 2.29 9.22
CA ASP A 197 -12.86 2.50 10.67
C ASP A 197 -11.46 2.80 11.22
N TYR A 198 -10.41 2.14 10.71
CA TYR A 198 -9.09 2.18 11.31
C TYR A 198 -8.12 3.12 10.60
N ALA A 199 -8.33 3.42 9.32
CA ALA A 199 -7.50 4.34 8.56
C ALA A 199 -8.22 5.65 8.24
N PHE A 200 -9.34 5.63 7.50
CA PHE A 200 -9.99 6.86 7.05
C PHE A 200 -10.58 7.66 8.19
N TYR A 201 -11.29 7.01 9.12
CA TYR A 201 -11.83 7.70 10.29
C TYR A 201 -10.73 8.45 11.05
N CYS A 202 -9.57 7.82 11.25
CA CYS A 202 -8.45 8.44 11.95
C CYS A 202 -7.84 9.60 11.16
N ALA A 203 -7.71 9.46 9.84
CA ALA A 203 -7.14 10.47 8.96
C ALA A 203 -8.05 11.70 8.76
N LEU A 204 -9.38 11.52 8.83
CA LEU A 204 -10.34 12.58 8.52
C LEU A 204 -10.87 13.31 9.75
N ASN A 205 -10.94 12.67 10.92
CA ASN A 205 -11.65 13.23 12.08
C ASN A 205 -10.84 14.14 13.00
N GLY A 206 -9.60 14.43 12.69
CA GLY A 206 -8.83 15.51 13.34
C GLY A 206 -8.57 15.37 14.86
N LYS A 207 -8.89 14.21 15.47
CA LYS A 207 -8.70 13.97 16.93
C LYS A 207 -7.22 13.84 17.31
N TRP A 208 -6.37 13.58 16.33
CA TRP A 208 -4.94 13.41 16.50
C TRP A 208 -4.19 14.51 15.77
N ASN A 209 -2.96 14.78 16.17
CA ASN A 209 -2.10 15.69 15.44
C ASN A 209 -1.71 15.07 14.08
N LEU A 210 -2.45 15.39 13.02
CA LEU A 210 -2.29 14.85 11.67
C LEU A 210 -1.14 15.53 10.91
N ASN A 211 -0.01 15.74 11.56
CA ASN A 211 1.14 16.42 10.97
C ASN A 211 1.82 15.64 9.84
N PHE A 212 1.46 14.38 9.62
CA PHE A 212 2.02 13.58 8.52
C PHE A 212 1.66 14.15 7.14
N TYR A 213 0.52 14.81 6.96
CA TYR A 213 0.14 15.43 5.69
C TYR A 213 1.15 16.46 5.20
N THR A 214 1.80 17.17 6.11
CA THR A 214 2.77 18.23 5.80
C THR A 214 4.17 17.94 6.31
N SER A 215 4.43 16.73 6.77
CA SER A 215 5.73 16.34 7.33
C SER A 215 6.82 16.34 6.27
N ALA A 216 8.01 16.82 6.62
CA ALA A 216 9.20 16.70 5.77
C ALA A 216 9.93 15.35 5.93
N THR A 217 9.35 14.41 6.69
CA THR A 217 9.91 13.08 6.93
C THR A 217 9.21 12.02 6.08
N ASN A 218 9.68 10.77 6.16
CA ASN A 218 9.05 9.63 5.50
C ASN A 218 7.57 9.42 5.90
N TRP A 219 7.13 9.97 7.02
CA TRP A 219 5.73 9.91 7.45
C TRP A 219 4.77 10.50 6.41
N ASN A 220 5.16 11.58 5.75
CA ASN A 220 4.38 12.15 4.66
C ASN A 220 4.12 11.11 3.55
N GLN A 221 5.18 10.50 3.05
CA GLN A 221 5.08 9.55 1.93
C GLN A 221 4.40 8.24 2.32
N VAL A 222 4.75 7.67 3.47
CA VAL A 222 4.19 6.38 3.92
C VAL A 222 2.71 6.52 4.25
N CYS A 223 2.35 7.56 5.04
CA CYS A 223 0.95 7.72 5.45
C CYS A 223 0.05 8.12 4.29
N ASN A 224 0.44 9.13 3.51
CA ASN A 224 -0.35 9.55 2.34
C ASN A 224 -0.40 8.45 1.29
N GLY A 225 0.70 7.78 1.01
CA GLY A 225 0.75 6.67 0.05
C GLY A 225 -0.16 5.50 0.45
N GLY A 226 -0.09 5.07 1.71
CA GLY A 226 -0.96 4.00 2.23
C GLY A 226 -2.44 4.35 2.18
N LEU A 227 -2.77 5.60 2.57
CA LEU A 227 -4.15 6.11 2.49
C LEU A 227 -4.68 6.19 1.07
N VAL A 228 -3.90 6.74 0.14
CA VAL A 228 -4.32 6.87 -1.28
C VAL A 228 -4.50 5.49 -1.92
N VAL A 229 -3.60 4.55 -1.66
CA VAL A 229 -3.76 3.17 -2.16
C VAL A 229 -5.06 2.56 -1.63
N ALA A 230 -5.32 2.67 -0.33
CA ALA A 230 -6.56 2.15 0.26
C ALA A 230 -7.80 2.88 -0.28
N ALA A 231 -7.74 4.22 -0.46
CA ALA A 231 -8.84 5.00 -1.02
C ALA A 231 -9.16 4.62 -2.47
N LEU A 232 -8.13 4.39 -3.27
CA LEU A 232 -8.31 3.88 -4.63
C LEU A 232 -8.86 2.45 -4.64
N ALA A 233 -8.48 1.60 -3.68
CA ALA A 233 -8.93 0.21 -3.61
C ALA A 233 -10.42 0.09 -3.31
N VAL A 234 -10.94 0.85 -2.34
CA VAL A 234 -12.33 0.74 -1.87
C VAL A 234 -13.22 1.92 -2.30
N TYR A 235 -12.83 2.65 -3.34
CA TYR A 235 -13.46 3.90 -3.75
C TYR A 235 -14.98 3.78 -3.92
N GLU A 236 -15.46 2.75 -4.58
CA GLU A 236 -16.87 2.55 -4.88
C GLU A 236 -17.75 2.34 -3.65
N THR A 237 -17.18 1.91 -2.52
CA THR A 237 -17.93 1.62 -1.28
C THR A 237 -17.99 2.80 -0.32
N CYS A 238 -17.08 3.80 -0.46
CA CYS A 238 -17.02 4.97 0.44
C CYS A 238 -16.47 6.21 -0.28
N GLN A 239 -17.14 6.62 -1.36
CA GLN A 239 -16.65 7.65 -2.29
C GLN A 239 -16.29 8.99 -1.62
N ASP A 240 -17.09 9.49 -0.69
CA ASP A 240 -16.87 10.79 -0.06
C ASP A 240 -15.60 10.78 0.81
N ASP A 241 -15.42 9.74 1.62
CA ASP A 241 -14.22 9.58 2.43
C ASP A 241 -12.98 9.35 1.56
N ALA A 242 -13.09 8.48 0.55
CA ALA A 242 -11.99 8.20 -0.37
C ALA A 242 -11.53 9.45 -1.13
N ARG A 243 -12.46 10.27 -1.63
CA ARG A 243 -12.14 11.58 -2.24
C ARG A 243 -11.44 12.50 -1.26
N SER A 244 -12.00 12.63 -0.05
CA SER A 244 -11.41 13.49 0.99
C SER A 244 -9.99 13.06 1.36
N ILE A 245 -9.69 11.77 1.35
CA ILE A 245 -8.33 11.24 1.56
C ILE A 245 -7.42 11.62 0.41
N ILE A 246 -7.85 11.39 -0.84
CA ILE A 246 -7.04 11.67 -2.03
C ILE A 246 -6.74 13.17 -2.12
N ASP A 247 -7.76 14.02 -1.95
CA ASP A 247 -7.62 15.48 -2.06
C ASP A 247 -6.70 16.08 -0.98
N LYS A 248 -6.60 15.43 0.20
CA LYS A 248 -5.68 15.88 1.26
C LYS A 248 -4.24 15.38 1.08
N ALA A 249 -4.07 14.26 0.37
CA ALA A 249 -2.79 13.60 0.22
C ALA A 249 -1.97 14.08 -0.99
N ILE A 250 -2.61 14.74 -1.95
CA ILE A 250 -2.02 15.28 -3.17
C ILE A 250 -1.87 16.80 -3.07
#